data_154bb1831d052c0bb87e60620042dffd
#
_entry.id   154bb1831d052c0bb87e60620042dffd
#
_cell.length_a   1.000
_cell.length_b   1.000
_cell.length_c   1.000
_cell.angle_alpha   90.00
_cell.angle_beta   90.00
_cell.angle_gamma   90.00
#
_symmetry.space_group_name_H-M   'P 1'
#
loop_
_entity.id
_entity.type
_entity.pdbx_description
1 polymer ?
#
loop_
_entity_poly.entity_id
_entity_poly.type
_entity_poly.pdbx_seq_one_letter_code
_entity_poly.pdbx_strand_id
1 'polypeptide(L)'
;PMKQATKQPEIWMQITIPNEFRPVGKYNIGCTAGIEATSCKGEWVEGINRMNETWVSSQFAKNMFEGVKFEKRDKNSKQVIGELKVEKPINVIFEGVNTDLYKKISKPKSEGINLSSIKEQFCYLFVGHWMQGIHGHDRKNVGVLIKEFIDTFRNRSAMPALILKCSKGNNSYTSKEAILEQIQGYIREYKGHKIPNIYLLHGEFSDLEMNDLYNH
;
A
#
# COMPACT_ATOMS: atom_id res chain seq x y z
N PRO A 1 -17.31 14.67 14.09
CA PRO A 1 -17.15 14.48 15.52
C PRO A 1 -17.87 13.20 15.94
N MET A 2 -17.12 12.19 16.43
CA MET A 2 -17.74 10.99 17.01
C MET A 2 -18.55 11.44 18.22
N LYS A 3 -19.84 11.07 18.28
CA LYS A 3 -20.64 11.23 19.49
C LYS A 3 -19.98 10.39 20.59
N GLN A 4 -19.73 10.99 21.76
CA GLN A 4 -19.26 10.22 22.90
C GLN A 4 -20.28 9.12 23.19
N ALA A 5 -19.80 7.88 23.25
CA ALA A 5 -20.65 6.76 23.62
C ALA A 5 -21.13 6.99 25.07
N THR A 6 -22.44 6.96 25.29
CA THR A 6 -23.05 7.16 26.60
C THR A 6 -22.81 5.99 27.56
N LYS A 7 -22.32 4.85 27.06
CA LYS A 7 -22.00 3.64 27.82
C LYS A 7 -20.72 3.01 27.27
N GLN A 8 -19.87 2.50 28.16
CA GLN A 8 -18.69 1.75 27.77
C GLN A 8 -19.08 0.48 26.99
N PRO A 9 -18.57 0.27 25.74
CA PRO A 9 -18.88 -0.94 25.00
C PRO A 9 -18.23 -2.17 25.62
N GLU A 10 -18.86 -3.34 25.45
CA GLU A 10 -18.29 -4.61 25.88
C GLU A 10 -17.01 -4.93 25.10
N ILE A 11 -17.06 -4.74 23.75
CA ILE A 11 -15.93 -4.93 22.85
C ILE A 11 -15.70 -3.64 22.09
N TRP A 12 -14.45 -3.23 22.02
CA TRP A 12 -13.98 -2.12 21.18
C TRP A 12 -12.91 -2.63 20.23
N MET A 13 -13.15 -2.45 18.93
CA MET A 13 -12.17 -2.74 17.89
C MET A 13 -11.73 -1.43 17.22
N GLN A 14 -10.43 -1.24 17.10
CA GLN A 14 -9.87 -0.07 16.43
C GLN A 14 -8.88 -0.51 15.35
N ILE A 15 -9.13 -0.04 14.12
CA ILE A 15 -8.31 -0.35 12.94
C ILE A 15 -7.51 0.91 12.61
N THR A 16 -6.24 0.94 12.97
CA THR A 16 -5.33 2.07 12.74
C THR A 16 -3.89 1.67 13.05
N ILE A 17 -2.96 2.65 13.03
CA ILE A 17 -1.57 2.45 13.48
C ILE A 17 -1.50 2.33 15.01
N PRO A 18 -0.62 1.49 15.56
CA PRO A 18 -0.65 1.12 16.97
C PRO A 18 -0.51 2.28 17.97
N ASN A 19 0.25 3.32 17.67
CA ASN A 19 0.38 4.48 18.55
C ASN A 19 -0.95 5.23 18.79
N GLU A 20 -1.94 5.05 17.91
CA GLU A 20 -3.28 5.64 18.03
C GLU A 20 -4.27 4.74 18.78
N PHE A 21 -3.91 3.52 19.15
CA PHE A 21 -4.77 2.62 19.88
C PHE A 21 -5.20 3.20 21.23
N ARG A 22 -6.51 3.17 21.48
CA ARG A 22 -7.14 3.65 22.73
C ARG A 22 -8.06 2.59 23.30
N PRO A 23 -7.85 2.15 24.54
CA PRO A 23 -8.72 1.18 25.19
C PRO A 23 -10.00 1.88 25.68
N VAL A 24 -11.07 1.77 24.90
CA VAL A 24 -12.38 2.41 25.19
C VAL A 24 -13.38 1.41 25.75
N GLY A 25 -13.31 0.15 25.32
CA GLY A 25 -14.20 -0.92 25.72
C GLY A 25 -13.75 -1.64 27.00
N LYS A 26 -14.56 -2.59 27.44
CA LYS A 26 -14.14 -3.53 28.47
C LYS A 26 -13.10 -4.51 27.93
N TYR A 27 -13.26 -4.94 26.67
CA TYR A 27 -12.29 -5.72 25.91
C TYR A 27 -11.91 -4.96 24.64
N ASN A 28 -10.60 -4.81 24.39
CA ASN A 28 -10.09 -3.92 23.36
C ASN A 28 -9.20 -4.69 22.40
N ILE A 29 -9.53 -4.64 21.10
CA ILE A 29 -8.81 -5.27 20.01
C ILE A 29 -8.20 -4.18 19.13
N GLY A 30 -6.87 -4.17 19.00
CA GLY A 30 -6.18 -3.36 18.03
C GLY A 30 -6.01 -4.14 16.71
N CYS A 31 -6.36 -3.56 15.58
CA CYS A 31 -6.14 -4.16 14.27
C CYS A 31 -5.23 -3.26 13.44
N THR A 32 -4.12 -3.80 12.94
CA THR A 32 -3.16 -3.04 12.14
C THR A 32 -2.51 -3.91 11.08
N ALA A 33 -2.25 -3.35 9.90
CA ALA A 33 -1.44 -4.01 8.87
C ALA A 33 0.01 -4.21 9.33
N GLY A 34 0.45 -3.46 10.33
CA GLY A 34 1.84 -3.47 10.77
C GLY A 34 2.72 -2.59 9.90
N ILE A 35 3.96 -2.98 9.75
CA ILE A 35 4.95 -2.27 8.95
C ILE A 35 5.79 -3.28 8.17
N GLU A 36 6.13 -2.94 6.93
CA GLU A 36 6.98 -3.79 6.05
C GLU A 36 8.48 -3.54 6.32
N ALA A 37 8.85 -3.44 7.59
CA ALA A 37 10.23 -3.25 8.05
C ALA A 37 10.49 -4.15 9.25
N THR A 38 11.77 -4.37 9.55
CA THR A 38 12.20 -5.27 10.63
C THR A 38 12.20 -4.63 12.03
N SER A 39 11.76 -3.38 12.14
CA SER A 39 11.64 -2.65 13.40
C SER A 39 10.52 -1.62 13.34
N CYS A 40 10.02 -1.21 14.49
CA CYS A 40 9.02 -0.14 14.63
C CYS A 40 9.46 0.86 15.71
N LYS A 41 8.66 1.92 15.90
CA LYS A 41 8.88 2.87 17.01
C LYS A 41 8.38 2.28 18.34
N GLY A 42 9.02 2.66 19.45
CA GLY A 42 8.58 2.23 20.79
C GLY A 42 7.14 2.61 21.11
N GLU A 43 6.66 3.77 20.62
CA GLU A 43 5.25 4.20 20.76
C GLU A 43 4.24 3.19 20.19
N TRP A 44 4.64 2.40 19.18
CA TRP A 44 3.80 1.35 18.62
C TRP A 44 3.68 0.17 19.57
N VAL A 45 4.79 -0.21 20.22
CA VAL A 45 4.79 -1.25 21.26
C VAL A 45 3.94 -0.83 22.45
N GLU A 46 4.04 0.43 22.88
CA GLU A 46 3.17 0.99 23.92
C GLU A 46 1.70 0.94 23.51
N GLY A 47 1.40 1.23 22.25
CA GLY A 47 0.05 1.14 21.70
C GLY A 47 -0.52 -0.26 21.76
N ILE A 48 0.25 -1.25 21.31
CA ILE A 48 -0.13 -2.67 21.38
C ILE A 48 -0.40 -3.08 22.84
N ASN A 49 0.46 -2.69 23.76
CA ASN A 49 0.32 -3.05 25.17
C ASN A 49 -0.88 -2.40 25.87
N ARG A 50 -1.49 -1.35 25.29
CA ARG A 50 -2.75 -0.77 25.79
C ARG A 50 -3.98 -1.62 25.47
N MET A 51 -3.90 -2.50 24.46
CA MET A 51 -5.01 -3.35 24.03
C MET A 51 -5.02 -4.68 24.81
N ASN A 52 -6.14 -5.40 24.78
CA ASN A 52 -6.20 -6.75 25.31
C ASN A 52 -5.51 -7.73 24.36
N GLU A 53 -5.68 -7.52 23.05
CA GLU A 53 -4.96 -8.23 21.99
C GLU A 53 -4.82 -7.35 20.75
N THR A 54 -3.92 -7.75 19.87
CA THR A 54 -3.72 -7.07 18.57
C THR A 54 -3.79 -8.07 17.44
N TRP A 55 -4.47 -7.69 16.36
CA TRP A 55 -4.56 -8.46 15.13
C TRP A 55 -3.68 -7.82 14.06
N VAL A 56 -2.89 -8.64 13.39
CA VAL A 56 -2.00 -8.24 12.29
C VAL A 56 -2.26 -9.10 11.06
N SER A 57 -1.98 -8.57 9.88
CA SER A 57 -2.28 -9.25 8.62
C SER A 57 -1.27 -10.32 8.22
N SER A 58 -0.10 -10.39 8.89
CA SER A 58 0.96 -11.31 8.48
C SER A 58 1.80 -11.84 9.64
N GLN A 59 2.37 -13.02 9.46
CA GLN A 59 3.35 -13.57 10.40
C GLN A 59 4.60 -12.68 10.49
N PHE A 60 4.97 -12.00 9.39
CA PHE A 60 6.08 -11.06 9.37
C PHE A 60 5.83 -9.90 10.35
N ALA A 61 4.66 -9.27 10.29
CA ALA A 61 4.31 -8.18 11.21
C ALA A 61 4.28 -8.65 12.66
N LYS A 62 3.72 -9.84 12.94
CA LYS A 62 3.74 -10.45 14.27
C LYS A 62 5.18 -10.62 14.78
N ASN A 63 6.01 -11.29 14.00
CA ASN A 63 7.40 -11.57 14.38
C ASN A 63 8.20 -10.27 14.61
N MET A 64 7.97 -9.25 13.78
CA MET A 64 8.58 -7.94 13.95
C MET A 64 8.20 -7.31 15.29
N PHE A 65 6.91 -7.24 15.62
CA PHE A 65 6.46 -6.64 16.88
C PHE A 65 6.94 -7.42 18.10
N GLU A 66 6.91 -8.75 18.07
CA GLU A 66 7.38 -9.60 19.18
C GLU A 66 8.90 -9.58 19.34
N GLY A 67 9.63 -9.30 18.26
CA GLY A 67 11.10 -9.27 18.26
C GLY A 67 11.73 -7.95 18.71
N VAL A 68 10.97 -6.82 18.66
CA VAL A 68 11.55 -5.52 19.03
C VAL A 68 11.55 -5.32 20.55
N LYS A 69 12.66 -4.72 21.04
CA LYS A 69 12.86 -4.38 22.44
C LYS A 69 13.51 -3.01 22.54
N PHE A 70 13.06 -2.22 23.49
CA PHE A 70 13.59 -0.89 23.76
C PHE A 70 13.92 -0.75 25.24
N GLU A 71 14.99 -0.03 25.55
CA GLU A 71 15.30 0.36 26.92
C GLU A 71 14.32 1.45 27.37
N LYS A 72 13.66 1.21 28.50
CA LYS A 72 12.95 2.28 29.22
C LYS A 72 13.95 3.04 30.07
N ARG A 73 14.08 4.34 29.83
CA ARG A 73 14.97 5.20 30.61
C ARG A 73 14.16 6.22 31.40
N ASP A 74 14.57 6.44 32.63
CA ASP A 74 14.05 7.54 33.46
C ASP A 74 14.30 8.89 32.76
N LYS A 75 13.30 9.75 32.75
CA LYS A 75 13.38 11.03 32.04
C LYS A 75 14.44 11.97 32.60
N ASN A 76 14.67 11.93 33.92
CA ASN A 76 15.56 12.84 34.63
C ASN A 76 16.98 12.24 34.76
N SER A 77 17.09 11.03 35.31
CA SER A 77 18.39 10.39 35.57
C SER A 77 19.00 9.72 34.35
N LYS A 78 18.22 9.52 33.25
CA LYS A 78 18.62 8.76 32.05
C LYS A 78 19.01 7.30 32.32
N GLN A 79 18.87 6.83 33.53
CA GLN A 79 19.16 5.44 33.89
C GLN A 79 18.15 4.49 33.25
N VAL A 80 18.61 3.30 32.90
CA VAL A 80 17.72 2.23 32.41
C VAL A 80 16.89 1.71 33.56
N ILE A 81 15.58 1.83 33.47
CA ILE A 81 14.60 1.42 34.49
C ILE A 81 13.79 0.19 34.08
N GLY A 82 14.03 -0.34 32.88
CA GLY A 82 13.33 -1.52 32.38
C GLY A 82 13.43 -1.70 30.88
N GLU A 83 12.69 -2.67 30.37
CA GLU A 83 12.55 -2.99 28.96
C GLU A 83 11.12 -2.72 28.50
N LEU A 84 10.98 -2.16 27.30
CA LEU A 84 9.70 -2.04 26.58
C LEU A 84 9.68 -3.09 25.49
N LYS A 85 8.77 -4.03 25.58
CA LYS A 85 8.48 -5.07 24.60
C LYS A 85 6.99 -5.32 24.53
N VAL A 86 6.56 -6.10 23.57
CA VAL A 86 5.17 -6.56 23.48
C VAL A 86 4.86 -7.54 24.62
N GLU A 87 3.81 -7.24 25.38
CA GLU A 87 3.33 -8.02 26.53
C GLU A 87 1.93 -8.59 26.30
N LYS A 88 1.28 -8.17 25.22
CA LYS A 88 -0.09 -8.57 24.87
C LYS A 88 -0.09 -9.53 23.68
N PRO A 89 -1.06 -10.44 23.59
CA PRO A 89 -1.17 -11.38 22.49
C PRO A 89 -1.26 -10.65 21.13
N ILE A 90 -0.52 -11.17 20.14
CA ILE A 90 -0.66 -10.78 18.75
C ILE A 90 -1.15 -11.99 17.96
N ASN A 91 -2.29 -11.84 17.29
CA ASN A 91 -2.89 -12.87 16.45
C ASN A 91 -2.75 -12.48 14.97
N VAL A 92 -2.42 -13.47 14.13
CA VAL A 92 -2.36 -13.27 12.69
C VAL A 92 -3.72 -13.55 12.09
N ILE A 93 -4.33 -12.53 11.48
CA ILE A 93 -5.57 -12.65 10.72
C ILE A 93 -5.29 -12.12 9.33
N PHE A 94 -5.15 -13.03 8.36
CA PHE A 94 -4.86 -12.65 6.99
C PHE A 94 -5.96 -11.80 6.37
N GLU A 95 -5.55 -10.87 5.52
CA GLU A 95 -6.46 -10.15 4.65
C GLU A 95 -7.02 -11.12 3.61
N GLY A 96 -8.34 -11.21 3.55
CA GLY A 96 -9.03 -12.08 2.61
C GLY A 96 -9.19 -11.41 1.24
N VAL A 97 -9.39 -12.24 0.21
CA VAL A 97 -9.79 -11.81 -1.12
C VAL A 97 -11.07 -12.54 -1.53
N ASN A 98 -11.95 -11.87 -2.24
CA ASN A 98 -13.14 -12.50 -2.80
C ASN A 98 -12.76 -13.34 -4.02
N THR A 99 -12.55 -14.65 -3.82
CA THR A 99 -12.14 -15.59 -4.88
C THR A 99 -13.27 -15.95 -5.85
N ASP A 100 -14.52 -15.62 -5.53
CA ASP A 100 -15.63 -15.73 -6.49
C ASP A 100 -15.58 -14.64 -7.54
N LEU A 101 -15.01 -13.51 -7.18
CA LEU A 101 -14.82 -12.36 -8.05
C LEU A 101 -13.44 -12.37 -8.71
N TYR A 102 -12.38 -12.36 -7.89
CA TYR A 102 -10.98 -12.34 -8.37
C TYR A 102 -10.50 -13.75 -8.70
N LYS A 103 -10.66 -14.13 -9.95
CA LYS A 103 -10.28 -15.46 -10.46
C LYS A 103 -9.82 -15.39 -11.89
N LYS A 104 -9.11 -16.42 -12.34
CA LYS A 104 -8.73 -16.57 -13.74
C LYS A 104 -9.99 -16.73 -14.61
N ILE A 105 -10.11 -15.94 -15.64
CA ILE A 105 -11.16 -16.01 -16.65
C ILE A 105 -10.54 -16.18 -18.03
N SER A 106 -11.19 -17.00 -18.86
CA SER A 106 -10.66 -17.33 -20.21
C SER A 106 -10.89 -16.21 -21.23
N LYS A 107 -11.86 -15.34 -20.98
CA LYS A 107 -12.19 -14.22 -21.88
C LYS A 107 -12.67 -13.06 -21.01
N PRO A 108 -11.86 -12.04 -20.80
CA PRO A 108 -12.30 -10.78 -20.18
C PRO A 108 -13.50 -10.23 -20.94
N LYS A 109 -14.51 -9.77 -20.23
CA LYS A 109 -15.79 -9.34 -20.82
C LYS A 109 -16.11 -7.87 -20.56
N SER A 110 -15.24 -7.15 -19.86
CA SER A 110 -15.59 -5.78 -19.49
C SER A 110 -15.65 -4.89 -20.71
N GLU A 111 -16.81 -4.34 -20.97
CA GLU A 111 -16.99 -3.26 -21.93
C GLU A 111 -16.37 -1.94 -21.43
N GLY A 112 -16.03 -1.88 -20.12
CA GLY A 112 -15.51 -0.68 -19.46
C GLY A 112 -14.03 -0.40 -19.69
N ILE A 113 -13.21 -1.41 -19.99
CA ILE A 113 -11.76 -1.24 -20.22
C ILE A 113 -11.44 -1.44 -21.70
N ASN A 114 -11.12 -0.33 -22.37
CA ASN A 114 -10.70 -0.39 -23.76
C ASN A 114 -9.16 -0.42 -23.85
N LEU A 115 -8.61 -1.62 -24.07
CA LEU A 115 -7.17 -1.83 -24.30
C LEU A 115 -6.83 -1.98 -25.79
N SER A 116 -7.77 -1.73 -26.71
CA SER A 116 -7.59 -1.92 -28.17
C SER A 116 -6.49 -1.05 -28.79
N SER A 117 -6.11 0.04 -28.11
CA SER A 117 -4.99 0.90 -28.53
C SER A 117 -3.60 0.30 -28.20
N ILE A 118 -3.54 -0.70 -27.31
CA ILE A 118 -2.30 -1.38 -26.92
C ILE A 118 -2.01 -2.45 -27.99
N LYS A 119 -0.88 -2.32 -28.66
CA LYS A 119 -0.48 -3.20 -29.74
C LYS A 119 0.62 -4.19 -29.35
N GLU A 120 1.21 -4.00 -28.20
CA GLU A 120 2.29 -4.82 -27.69
C GLU A 120 1.77 -6.20 -27.28
N GLN A 121 2.53 -7.24 -27.61
CA GLN A 121 2.18 -8.64 -27.26
C GLN A 121 2.33 -8.93 -25.77
N PHE A 122 3.10 -8.12 -25.05
CA PHE A 122 3.34 -8.26 -23.64
C PHE A 122 3.34 -6.90 -22.95
N CYS A 123 2.62 -6.83 -21.82
CA CYS A 123 2.53 -5.62 -21.02
C CYS A 123 2.85 -5.93 -19.55
N TYR A 124 3.62 -5.05 -18.93
CA TYR A 124 3.73 -5.01 -17.49
C TYR A 124 2.60 -4.15 -16.93
N LEU A 125 1.96 -4.59 -15.84
CA LEU A 125 0.88 -3.86 -15.19
C LEU A 125 1.33 -3.38 -13.79
N PHE A 126 1.17 -2.09 -13.54
CA PHE A 126 1.23 -1.51 -12.21
C PHE A 126 -0.17 -1.04 -11.79
N VAL A 127 -0.58 -1.38 -10.55
CA VAL A 127 -1.82 -0.92 -9.93
C VAL A 127 -1.51 -0.25 -8.60
N GLY A 128 -1.93 1.01 -8.43
CA GLY A 128 -1.71 1.73 -7.19
C GLY A 128 -1.87 3.23 -7.30
N HIS A 129 -1.56 3.93 -6.20
CA HIS A 129 -1.54 5.38 -6.18
C HIS A 129 -0.10 5.90 -6.39
N TRP A 130 0.04 6.91 -7.22
CA TRP A 130 1.26 7.69 -7.34
C TRP A 130 1.12 8.96 -6.51
N MET A 131 1.33 8.81 -5.22
CA MET A 131 1.19 9.90 -4.25
C MET A 131 2.32 10.93 -4.38
N GLN A 132 2.31 11.93 -3.50
CA GLN A 132 3.36 12.94 -3.45
C GLN A 132 4.72 12.33 -3.12
N GLY A 133 5.74 12.88 -3.74
CA GLY A 133 7.13 12.49 -3.58
C GLY A 133 7.91 12.80 -4.85
N ILE A 134 9.20 13.12 -4.69
CA ILE A 134 10.15 13.21 -5.81
C ILE A 134 10.64 11.81 -6.16
N HIS A 135 11.36 11.69 -7.26
CA HIS A 135 11.94 10.43 -7.72
C HIS A 135 12.64 9.66 -6.58
N GLY A 136 12.24 8.40 -6.37
CA GLY A 136 12.75 7.54 -5.29
C GLY A 136 12.19 7.81 -3.89
N HIS A 137 11.30 8.78 -3.73
CA HIS A 137 10.69 9.13 -2.44
C HIS A 137 9.17 8.96 -2.41
N ASP A 138 8.52 8.62 -3.51
CA ASP A 138 7.12 8.19 -3.48
C ASP A 138 7.02 6.75 -2.95
N ARG A 139 6.00 6.49 -2.12
CA ARG A 139 5.85 5.21 -1.40
C ARG A 139 5.84 3.97 -2.29
N LYS A 140 5.37 4.10 -3.53
CA LYS A 140 5.27 3.00 -4.50
C LYS A 140 6.39 3.01 -5.53
N ASN A 141 7.30 3.98 -5.47
CA ASN A 141 8.43 4.14 -6.38
C ASN A 141 8.04 4.14 -7.86
N VAL A 142 6.89 4.76 -8.22
CA VAL A 142 6.37 4.75 -9.60
C VAL A 142 7.32 5.46 -10.55
N GLY A 143 7.94 6.55 -10.11
CA GLY A 143 8.94 7.25 -10.90
C GLY A 143 10.17 6.39 -11.19
N VAL A 144 10.65 5.64 -10.18
CA VAL A 144 11.75 4.67 -10.35
C VAL A 144 11.32 3.55 -11.30
N LEU A 145 10.11 3.00 -11.14
CA LEU A 145 9.58 1.98 -12.06
C LEU A 145 9.60 2.45 -13.51
N ILE A 146 9.13 3.66 -13.79
CA ILE A 146 9.11 4.23 -15.14
C ILE A 146 10.53 4.33 -15.71
N LYS A 147 11.45 4.88 -14.92
CA LYS A 147 12.84 5.06 -15.35
C LYS A 147 13.51 3.71 -15.65
N GLU A 148 13.46 2.78 -14.71
CA GLU A 148 14.05 1.45 -14.88
C GLU A 148 13.41 0.66 -16.04
N PHE A 149 12.10 0.82 -16.25
CA PHE A 149 11.41 0.22 -17.38
C PHE A 149 11.95 0.77 -18.72
N ILE A 150 12.09 2.09 -18.84
CA ILE A 150 12.64 2.71 -20.07
C ILE A 150 14.09 2.27 -20.25
N ASP A 151 14.94 2.36 -19.22
CA ASP A 151 16.37 1.99 -19.30
C ASP A 151 16.55 0.53 -19.71
N THR A 152 15.69 -0.36 -19.21
CA THR A 152 15.75 -1.80 -19.54
C THR A 152 15.37 -2.10 -20.98
N PHE A 153 14.37 -1.42 -21.52
CA PHE A 153 13.76 -1.81 -22.81
C PHE A 153 14.03 -0.84 -23.96
N ARG A 154 14.63 0.33 -23.73
CA ARG A 154 14.94 1.28 -24.79
C ARG A 154 15.83 0.67 -25.88
N ASN A 155 15.64 1.12 -27.12
CA ASN A 155 16.39 0.75 -28.32
C ASN A 155 16.32 -0.75 -28.69
N ARG A 156 15.42 -1.54 -28.09
CA ARG A 156 15.21 -2.93 -28.48
C ARG A 156 14.32 -3.01 -29.72
N SER A 157 14.45 -4.10 -30.48
CA SER A 157 13.62 -4.36 -31.66
C SER A 157 12.17 -4.66 -31.26
N ALA A 158 11.98 -5.47 -30.24
CA ALA A 158 10.68 -5.75 -29.62
C ALA A 158 10.68 -5.22 -28.18
N MET A 159 9.73 -4.35 -27.87
CA MET A 159 9.58 -3.74 -26.56
C MET A 159 8.20 -4.07 -25.98
N PRO A 160 8.13 -4.44 -24.71
CA PRO A 160 6.85 -4.54 -24.01
C PRO A 160 6.28 -3.14 -23.75
N ALA A 161 5.01 -3.06 -23.31
CA ALA A 161 4.46 -1.83 -22.77
C ALA A 161 4.39 -1.86 -21.24
N LEU A 162 4.32 -0.68 -20.62
CA LEU A 162 3.98 -0.50 -19.21
C LEU A 162 2.59 0.12 -19.12
N ILE A 163 1.68 -0.56 -18.44
CA ILE A 163 0.34 -0.06 -18.13
C ILE A 163 0.33 0.41 -16.68
N LEU A 164 0.04 1.68 -16.48
CA LEU A 164 -0.08 2.30 -15.16
C LEU A 164 -1.56 2.51 -14.85
N LYS A 165 -2.18 1.63 -14.04
CA LYS A 165 -3.48 1.87 -13.43
C LYS A 165 -3.24 2.64 -12.14
N CYS A 166 -3.21 3.98 -12.23
CA CYS A 166 -2.86 4.80 -11.09
C CYS A 166 -3.64 6.12 -11.00
N SER A 167 -3.66 6.70 -9.79
CA SER A 167 -4.20 8.02 -9.49
C SER A 167 -3.35 8.70 -8.41
N LYS A 168 -3.59 9.99 -8.17
CA LYS A 168 -2.99 10.75 -7.05
C LYS A 168 -3.92 10.82 -5.81
N GLY A 169 -4.54 9.69 -5.49
CA GLY A 169 -5.48 9.58 -4.36
C GLY A 169 -6.92 9.99 -4.71
N ASN A 170 -7.16 10.50 -5.92
CA ASN A 170 -8.48 10.76 -6.48
C ASN A 170 -8.47 10.57 -7.99
N ASN A 171 -9.66 10.51 -8.60
CA ASN A 171 -9.85 10.29 -10.03
C ASN A 171 -10.24 11.57 -10.80
N SER A 172 -9.85 12.75 -10.28
CA SER A 172 -10.13 14.03 -10.94
C SER A 172 -9.33 14.20 -12.24
N TYR A 173 -9.81 15.07 -13.12
CA TYR A 173 -9.09 15.46 -14.33
C TYR A 173 -7.70 16.04 -14.01
N THR A 174 -7.61 16.88 -12.99
CA THR A 174 -6.33 17.46 -12.55
C THR A 174 -5.35 16.41 -12.05
N SER A 175 -5.83 15.34 -11.39
CA SER A 175 -5.01 14.18 -11.03
C SER A 175 -4.43 13.48 -12.26
N LYS A 176 -5.26 13.29 -13.28
CA LYS A 176 -4.83 12.68 -14.57
C LYS A 176 -3.75 13.51 -15.25
N GLU A 177 -3.99 14.81 -15.43
CA GLU A 177 -3.05 15.72 -16.08
C GLU A 177 -1.70 15.77 -15.35
N ALA A 178 -1.72 15.84 -14.01
CA ALA A 178 -0.51 15.83 -13.22
C ALA A 178 0.31 14.53 -13.36
N ILE A 179 -0.36 13.37 -13.52
CA ILE A 179 0.33 12.11 -13.79
C ILE A 179 0.91 12.09 -15.19
N LEU A 180 0.17 12.55 -16.18
CA LEU A 180 0.66 12.64 -17.57
C LEU A 180 1.87 13.56 -17.68
N GLU A 181 1.86 14.69 -17.00
CA GLU A 181 2.99 15.61 -16.97
C GLU A 181 4.23 14.97 -16.34
N GLN A 182 4.07 14.23 -15.23
CA GLN A 182 5.17 13.49 -14.60
C GLN A 182 5.73 12.41 -15.56
N ILE A 183 4.88 11.63 -16.21
CA ILE A 183 5.31 10.62 -17.20
C ILE A 183 6.11 11.30 -18.33
N GLN A 184 5.60 12.41 -18.86
CA GLN A 184 6.27 13.17 -19.91
C GLN A 184 7.61 13.75 -19.43
N GLY A 185 7.72 14.12 -18.15
CA GLY A 185 8.98 14.53 -17.54
C GLY A 185 10.06 13.46 -17.70
N TYR A 186 9.75 12.21 -17.32
CA TYR A 186 10.68 11.09 -17.49
C TYR A 186 11.00 10.81 -18.96
N ILE A 187 10.00 10.83 -19.84
CA ILE A 187 10.18 10.56 -21.28
C ILE A 187 11.14 11.58 -21.93
N ARG A 188 11.08 12.85 -21.55
CA ARG A 188 11.95 13.90 -22.10
C ARG A 188 13.43 13.65 -21.86
N GLU A 189 13.80 12.94 -20.80
CA GLU A 189 15.19 12.57 -20.50
C GLU A 189 15.77 11.62 -21.55
N TYR A 190 14.91 10.92 -22.31
CA TYR A 190 15.30 9.93 -23.31
C TYR A 190 15.16 10.42 -24.76
N LYS A 191 15.25 11.75 -24.98
CA LYS A 191 15.18 12.33 -26.31
C LYS A 191 16.25 11.72 -27.24
N GLY A 192 15.81 11.24 -28.41
CA GLY A 192 16.68 10.59 -29.39
C GLY A 192 16.79 9.06 -29.24
N HIS A 193 16.18 8.49 -28.23
CA HIS A 193 16.08 7.04 -28.05
C HIS A 193 14.71 6.52 -28.50
N LYS A 194 14.67 5.28 -29.01
CA LYS A 194 13.41 4.55 -29.16
C LYS A 194 13.05 3.99 -27.77
N ILE A 195 11.92 4.39 -27.23
CA ILE A 195 11.48 4.00 -25.88
C ILE A 195 10.23 3.11 -25.94
N PRO A 196 10.02 2.22 -24.93
CA PRO A 196 8.79 1.45 -24.83
C PRO A 196 7.58 2.34 -24.53
N ASN A 197 6.40 1.91 -24.95
CA ASN A 197 5.17 2.64 -24.68
C ASN A 197 4.76 2.54 -23.20
N ILE A 198 4.24 3.65 -22.67
CA ILE A 198 3.69 3.75 -21.32
C ILE A 198 2.24 4.24 -21.44
N TYR A 199 1.31 3.43 -20.97
CA TYR A 199 -0.12 3.72 -21.02
C TYR A 199 -0.64 4.06 -19.63
N LEU A 200 -1.49 5.08 -19.52
CA LEU A 200 -2.15 5.46 -18.29
C LEU A 200 -3.63 5.03 -18.33
N LEU A 201 -4.01 4.17 -17.39
CA LEU A 201 -5.41 3.89 -17.06
C LEU A 201 -5.78 4.68 -15.81
N HIS A 202 -6.55 5.74 -15.99
CA HIS A 202 -6.99 6.63 -14.91
C HIS A 202 -8.51 6.59 -14.80
N GLY A 203 -9.02 6.60 -13.58
CA GLY A 203 -10.45 6.53 -13.30
C GLY A 203 -10.80 5.48 -12.25
N GLU A 204 -12.06 5.41 -11.88
CA GLU A 204 -12.59 4.33 -11.03
C GLU A 204 -12.90 3.13 -11.91
N PHE A 205 -12.50 1.98 -11.43
CA PHE A 205 -12.82 0.69 -12.02
C PHE A 205 -13.58 -0.11 -10.97
N SER A 206 -14.65 -0.74 -11.40
CA SER A 206 -15.35 -1.74 -10.59
C SER A 206 -14.45 -2.95 -10.35
N ASP A 207 -14.78 -3.74 -9.34
CA ASP A 207 -14.06 -4.98 -9.05
C ASP A 207 -14.07 -5.97 -10.24
N LEU A 208 -15.16 -6.01 -11.00
CA LEU A 208 -15.26 -6.83 -12.22
C LEU A 208 -14.28 -6.33 -13.29
N GLU A 209 -14.23 -5.03 -13.53
CA GLU A 209 -13.28 -4.43 -14.47
C GLU A 209 -11.84 -4.65 -14.01
N MET A 210 -11.57 -4.56 -12.70
CA MET A 210 -10.23 -4.86 -12.18
C MET A 210 -9.87 -6.33 -12.39
N ASN A 211 -10.80 -7.27 -12.14
CA ASN A 211 -10.53 -8.68 -12.44
C ASN A 211 -10.29 -8.92 -13.94
N ASP A 212 -11.05 -8.27 -14.80
CA ASP A 212 -10.84 -8.33 -16.26
C ASP A 212 -9.46 -7.78 -16.64
N LEU A 213 -9.06 -6.64 -16.07
CA LEU A 213 -7.73 -6.07 -16.29
C LEU A 213 -6.59 -7.04 -15.91
N TYR A 214 -6.75 -7.79 -14.83
CA TYR A 214 -5.76 -8.79 -14.40
C TYR A 214 -5.72 -10.04 -15.29
N ASN A 215 -6.73 -10.24 -16.14
CA ASN A 215 -6.86 -11.41 -17.01
C ASN A 215 -6.64 -11.11 -18.50
N HIS A 216 -6.35 -9.85 -18.85
CA HIS A 216 -5.97 -9.45 -20.21
C HIS A 216 -4.51 -9.78 -20.49
#